data_117be03115c04c960718aab954a54a56
#
_entry.id   117be03115c04c960718aab954a54a56
#
_cell.length_a   1.000
_cell.length_b   1.000
_cell.length_c   1.000
_cell.angle_alpha   90.00
_cell.angle_beta   90.00
_cell.angle_gamma   90.00
#
_symmetry.space_group_name_H-M   'P 1'
#
loop_
_entity.id
_entity.type
_entity.pdbx_description
1 polymer ?
#
loop_
_entity_poly.entity_id
_entity_poly.type
_entity_poly.pdbx_seq_one_letter_code
_entity_poly.pdbx_strand_id
1 'polypeptide(L)'
;MVQINLPKNSEVTKGKYYQDKTGSKNIRKVNIYRWDPSTEENPRLDTYEVDMDNCPSKVLDILNKIKNEIDPTLAYRRSCAHGVCGSCAMNMGGKNGLACTTPHEEIDGDIDIYPLPHLKVKRDLIGDLDGLYKQYQSIEPWLKNTSTKEITEITQSKEERAKLDGAYECIMLSLIHI
;
A
#
# COMPACT_ATOMS: atom_id res chain seq x y z
N MET A 1 15.98 -24.89 -29.38
CA MET A 1 15.70 -24.39 -28.02
C MET A 1 14.93 -23.08 -28.19
N VAL A 2 13.68 -23.00 -27.72
CA VAL A 2 12.91 -21.74 -27.76
C VAL A 2 13.46 -20.86 -26.65
N GLN A 3 14.06 -19.75 -26.99
CA GLN A 3 14.55 -18.77 -26.03
C GLN A 3 13.37 -17.92 -25.59
N ILE A 4 12.89 -18.13 -24.36
CA ILE A 4 11.81 -17.31 -23.78
C ILE A 4 12.47 -16.03 -23.24
N ASN A 5 12.23 -14.92 -23.92
CA ASN A 5 12.61 -13.62 -23.43
C ASN A 5 11.51 -13.13 -22.47
N LEU A 6 11.87 -12.93 -21.21
CA LEU A 6 10.97 -12.31 -20.24
C LEU A 6 10.68 -10.86 -20.65
N PRO A 7 9.45 -10.37 -20.44
CA PRO A 7 9.14 -8.96 -20.67
C PRO A 7 10.06 -8.03 -19.86
N LYS A 8 10.32 -6.83 -20.38
CA LYS A 8 10.96 -5.77 -19.58
C LYS A 8 10.16 -5.59 -18.28
N ASN A 9 10.83 -5.26 -17.19
CA ASN A 9 10.30 -5.10 -15.83
C ASN A 9 9.76 -6.38 -15.14
N SER A 10 10.02 -7.55 -15.68
CA SER A 10 9.63 -8.82 -15.07
C SER A 10 10.67 -9.36 -14.07
N GLU A 11 11.85 -8.78 -14.05
CA GLU A 11 12.96 -9.15 -13.16
C GLU A 11 13.26 -8.02 -12.18
N VAL A 12 13.27 -8.34 -10.88
CA VAL A 12 13.68 -7.38 -9.84
C VAL A 12 15.19 -7.46 -9.67
N THR A 13 15.86 -6.38 -9.96
CA THR A 13 17.33 -6.29 -9.87
C THR A 13 17.78 -5.81 -8.49
N LYS A 14 19.06 -6.02 -8.16
CA LYS A 14 19.65 -5.43 -6.95
C LYS A 14 19.72 -3.92 -7.10
N GLY A 15 19.19 -3.20 -6.13
CA GLY A 15 19.12 -1.75 -6.12
C GLY A 15 20.26 -1.09 -5.35
N LYS A 16 19.98 0.12 -4.86
CA LYS A 16 20.90 0.95 -4.08
C LYS A 16 20.95 0.47 -2.63
N TYR A 17 22.08 0.72 -1.98
CA TYR A 17 22.26 0.46 -0.56
C TYR A 17 22.48 1.78 0.18
N TYR A 18 21.65 2.06 1.17
CA TYR A 18 21.71 3.26 2.00
C TYR A 18 22.16 2.86 3.40
N GLN A 19 23.42 3.12 3.70
CA GLN A 19 24.02 2.81 4.99
C GLN A 19 23.57 3.81 6.04
N ASP A 20 23.30 3.33 7.25
CA ASP A 20 23.05 4.18 8.41
C ASP A 20 24.28 5.02 8.77
N LYS A 21 24.05 6.27 9.15
CA LYS A 21 25.08 7.22 9.56
C LYS A 21 24.98 7.62 11.03
N THR A 22 23.98 7.11 11.76
CA THR A 22 23.73 7.50 13.15
C THR A 22 24.66 6.80 14.13
N GLY A 23 25.20 5.62 13.75
CA GLY A 23 26.02 4.80 14.64
C GLY A 23 25.20 4.07 15.71
N SER A 24 23.90 3.96 15.55
CA SER A 24 23.02 3.18 16.43
C SER A 24 23.42 1.70 16.41
N LYS A 25 23.20 1.00 17.53
CA LYS A 25 23.40 -0.45 17.64
C LYS A 25 22.17 -1.27 17.20
N ASN A 26 21.01 -0.64 17.13
CA ASN A 26 19.75 -1.26 16.77
C ASN A 26 19.34 -0.90 15.36
N ILE A 27 20.13 -1.39 14.39
CA ILE A 27 19.87 -1.14 12.97
C ILE A 27 19.14 -2.34 12.38
N ARG A 28 18.11 -2.05 11.59
CA ARG A 28 17.39 -3.05 10.81
C ARG A 28 17.46 -2.75 9.31
N LYS A 29 17.61 -3.77 8.50
CA LYS A 29 17.59 -3.64 7.05
C LYS A 29 16.15 -3.69 6.55
N VAL A 30 15.83 -2.74 5.69
CA VAL A 30 14.52 -2.60 5.04
C VAL A 30 14.74 -2.60 3.55
N ASN A 31 14.24 -3.62 2.88
CA ASN A 31 14.34 -3.79 1.44
C ASN A 31 13.04 -3.33 0.81
N ILE A 32 13.10 -2.34 -0.06
CA ILE A 32 11.91 -1.73 -0.67
C ILE A 32 11.96 -1.87 -2.18
N TYR A 33 10.87 -2.40 -2.73
CA TYR A 33 10.65 -2.42 -4.17
C TYR A 33 10.58 -0.99 -4.73
N ARG A 34 11.40 -0.71 -5.74
CA ARG A 34 11.49 0.59 -6.40
C ARG A 34 11.33 0.41 -7.91
N TRP A 35 10.45 1.21 -8.47
CA TRP A 35 10.24 1.28 -9.91
C TRP A 35 9.70 2.64 -10.33
N ASP A 36 10.27 3.20 -11.40
CA ASP A 36 9.83 4.46 -11.99
C ASP A 36 9.44 4.22 -13.46
N PRO A 37 8.18 4.49 -13.85
CA PRO A 37 7.72 4.29 -15.21
C PRO A 37 8.38 5.22 -16.23
N SER A 38 9.01 6.31 -15.80
CA SER A 38 9.72 7.25 -16.67
C SER A 38 11.09 6.74 -17.13
N THR A 39 11.63 5.75 -16.41
CA THR A 39 12.84 5.04 -16.79
C THR A 39 12.44 3.71 -17.45
N GLU A 40 13.09 3.32 -18.51
CA GLU A 40 12.87 2.00 -19.14
C GLU A 40 13.61 0.86 -18.40
N GLU A 41 14.00 1.09 -17.14
CA GLU A 41 14.75 0.16 -16.32
C GLU A 41 13.85 -0.88 -15.65
N ASN A 42 14.41 -2.05 -15.36
CA ASN A 42 13.76 -3.05 -14.53
C ASN A 42 13.55 -2.54 -13.11
N PRO A 43 12.50 -3.00 -12.41
CA PRO A 43 12.36 -2.72 -11.00
C PRO A 43 13.56 -3.25 -10.21
N ARG A 44 13.85 -2.58 -9.11
CA ARG A 44 14.96 -2.93 -8.23
C ARG A 44 14.52 -3.01 -6.77
N LEU A 45 15.33 -3.65 -5.95
CA LEU A 45 15.16 -3.70 -4.51
C LEU A 45 16.23 -2.83 -3.85
N ASP A 46 15.83 -1.65 -3.35
CA ASP A 46 16.72 -0.76 -2.61
C ASP A 46 16.74 -1.18 -1.13
N THR A 47 17.94 -1.24 -0.54
CA THR A 47 18.13 -1.61 0.87
C THR A 47 18.48 -0.38 1.70
N TYR A 48 17.75 -0.16 2.79
CA TYR A 48 17.94 0.93 3.73
C TYR A 48 18.30 0.36 5.11
N GLU A 49 19.39 0.82 5.70
CA GLU A 49 19.68 0.62 7.12
C GLU A 49 18.94 1.69 7.92
N VAL A 50 18.04 1.25 8.80
CA VAL A 50 17.20 2.15 9.59
C VAL A 50 17.47 1.94 11.07
N ASP A 51 17.79 3.04 11.76
CA ASP A 51 17.90 3.08 13.22
C ASP A 51 16.51 2.95 13.87
N MET A 52 16.31 1.83 14.59
CA MET A 52 15.05 1.50 15.23
C MET A 52 14.88 2.11 16.62
N ASP A 53 15.94 2.59 17.26
CA ASP A 53 15.83 3.24 18.57
C ASP A 53 15.05 4.55 18.48
N ASN A 54 15.14 5.20 17.31
CA ASN A 54 14.45 6.46 16.99
C ASN A 54 13.34 6.28 15.93
N CYS A 55 12.75 5.09 15.85
CA CYS A 55 11.66 4.80 14.93
C CYS A 55 10.45 4.24 15.69
N PRO A 56 9.24 4.82 15.54
CA PRO A 56 8.04 4.24 16.12
C PRO A 56 7.74 2.83 15.59
N SER A 57 6.83 2.11 16.23
CA SER A 57 6.67 0.66 16.09
C SER A 57 6.07 0.18 14.76
N LYS A 58 5.53 1.05 13.92
CA LYS A 58 4.79 0.64 12.72
C LYS A 58 5.64 0.69 11.45
N VAL A 59 5.35 -0.19 10.49
CA VAL A 59 6.00 -0.18 9.18
C VAL A 59 5.82 1.16 8.47
N LEU A 60 4.66 1.82 8.63
CA LEU A 60 4.44 3.15 8.07
C LEU A 60 5.43 4.18 8.61
N ASP A 61 5.82 4.08 9.87
CA ASP A 61 6.78 5.01 10.48
C ASP A 61 8.16 4.84 9.88
N ILE A 62 8.56 3.59 9.60
CA ILE A 62 9.80 3.27 8.87
C ILE A 62 9.78 3.94 7.48
N LEU A 63 8.68 3.78 6.74
CA LEU A 63 8.54 4.40 5.41
C LEU A 63 8.60 5.93 5.49
N ASN A 64 7.96 6.54 6.49
CA ASN A 64 8.02 7.98 6.72
C ASN A 64 9.46 8.43 7.04
N LYS A 65 10.17 7.69 7.90
CA LYS A 65 11.56 7.99 8.26
C LYS A 65 12.47 7.90 7.03
N ILE A 66 12.38 6.82 6.26
CA ILE A 66 13.15 6.66 5.01
C ILE A 66 12.86 7.83 4.07
N LYS A 67 11.60 8.17 3.84
CA LYS A 67 11.22 9.25 2.92
C LYS A 67 11.70 10.62 3.37
N ASN A 68 11.63 10.90 4.66
CA ASN A 68 11.95 12.24 5.18
C ASN A 68 13.46 12.45 5.38
N GLU A 69 14.20 11.40 5.74
CA GLU A 69 15.59 11.53 6.19
C GLU A 69 16.61 10.92 5.21
N ILE A 70 16.23 9.90 4.43
CA ILE A 70 17.17 9.12 3.61
C ILE A 70 16.90 9.31 2.12
N ASP A 71 15.67 9.03 1.66
CA ASP A 71 15.31 9.03 0.24
C ASP A 71 13.92 9.65 -0.02
N PRO A 72 13.86 10.94 -0.32
CA PRO A 72 12.60 11.66 -0.55
C PRO A 72 11.87 11.20 -1.83
N THR A 73 12.53 10.43 -2.70
CA THR A 73 11.93 9.95 -3.95
C THR A 73 11.01 8.76 -3.77
N LEU A 74 11.04 8.09 -2.59
CA LEU A 74 10.20 6.94 -2.29
C LEU A 74 8.71 7.29 -2.39
N ALA A 75 7.96 6.51 -3.18
CA ALA A 75 6.54 6.74 -3.43
C ALA A 75 5.67 5.63 -2.82
N TYR A 76 4.75 6.03 -1.95
CA TYR A 76 3.72 5.15 -1.35
C TYR A 76 2.49 5.97 -0.99
N ARG A 77 1.34 5.28 -0.79
CA ARG A 77 0.11 5.93 -0.34
C ARG A 77 -0.01 5.86 1.18
N ARG A 78 -0.48 6.95 1.76
CA ARG A 78 -0.90 7.03 3.16
C ARG A 78 -1.97 8.08 3.35
N SER A 79 -2.81 7.94 4.36
CA SER A 79 -3.81 8.93 4.74
C SER A 79 -4.08 8.89 6.25
N CYS A 80 -5.01 8.06 6.73
CA CYS A 80 -5.48 8.08 8.12
C CYS A 80 -4.43 7.69 9.17
N ALA A 81 -3.47 6.83 8.84
CA ALA A 81 -2.44 6.28 9.74
C ALA A 81 -2.96 5.45 10.93
N HIS A 82 -4.23 5.02 10.91
CA HIS A 82 -4.85 4.24 12.01
C HIS A 82 -5.82 3.14 11.53
N GLY A 83 -5.60 2.59 10.33
CA GLY A 83 -6.28 1.38 9.88
C GLY A 83 -7.68 1.58 9.28
N VAL A 84 -8.12 2.80 8.98
CA VAL A 84 -9.49 3.06 8.50
C VAL A 84 -9.58 3.14 6.99
N CYS A 85 -8.64 3.84 6.32
CA CYS A 85 -8.78 4.20 4.90
C CYS A 85 -8.25 3.16 3.91
N GLY A 86 -7.47 2.18 4.35
CA GLY A 86 -6.88 1.14 3.50
C GLY A 86 -5.75 1.59 2.56
N SER A 87 -5.45 2.90 2.46
CA SER A 87 -4.54 3.44 1.44
C SER A 87 -3.09 2.97 1.55
N CYS A 88 -2.63 2.60 2.74
CA CYS A 88 -1.28 2.11 3.00
C CYS A 88 -1.16 0.57 2.91
N ALA A 89 -2.08 -0.08 2.20
CA ALA A 89 -2.02 -1.52 1.98
C ALA A 89 -0.84 -1.89 1.07
N MET A 90 -0.03 -2.85 1.51
CA MET A 90 1.15 -3.34 0.80
C MET A 90 1.53 -4.73 1.29
N ASN A 91 2.47 -5.36 0.62
CA ASN A 91 3.04 -6.64 1.07
C ASN A 91 4.26 -6.36 1.94
N MET A 92 4.29 -6.91 3.14
CA MET A 92 5.35 -6.70 4.14
C MET A 92 5.78 -8.05 4.71
N GLY A 93 7.04 -8.43 4.52
CA GLY A 93 7.54 -9.73 4.96
C GLY A 93 6.76 -10.91 4.37
N GLY A 94 6.30 -10.80 3.11
CA GLY A 94 5.50 -11.82 2.43
C GLY A 94 4.00 -11.85 2.78
N LYS A 95 3.53 -10.99 3.70
CA LYS A 95 2.12 -10.89 4.09
C LYS A 95 1.52 -9.56 3.63
N ASN A 96 0.30 -9.60 3.10
CA ASN A 96 -0.44 -8.39 2.76
C ASN A 96 -1.07 -7.80 4.02
N GLY A 97 -0.95 -6.48 4.19
CA GLY A 97 -1.45 -5.79 5.37
C GLY A 97 -1.43 -4.28 5.23
N LEU A 98 -1.80 -3.58 6.28
CA LEU A 98 -1.75 -2.13 6.36
C LEU A 98 -0.48 -1.68 7.09
N ALA A 99 0.37 -0.91 6.44
CA ALA A 99 1.61 -0.43 7.04
C ALA A 99 1.40 0.39 8.32
N CYS A 100 0.25 1.07 8.45
CA CYS A 100 -0.06 1.88 9.62
C CYS A 100 -0.50 1.08 10.85
N THR A 101 -0.84 -0.21 10.71
CA THR A 101 -1.26 -1.07 11.82
C THR A 101 -0.30 -2.23 12.07
N THR A 102 0.57 -2.55 11.13
CA THR A 102 1.54 -3.65 11.23
C THR A 102 2.76 -3.22 12.04
N PRO A 103 3.01 -3.82 13.23
CA PRO A 103 4.25 -3.61 13.96
C PRO A 103 5.43 -4.20 13.20
N HIS A 104 6.51 -3.46 13.10
CA HIS A 104 7.70 -3.98 12.41
C HIS A 104 8.38 -5.14 13.17
N GLU A 105 8.14 -5.26 14.47
CA GLU A 105 8.65 -6.32 15.32
C GLU A 105 8.03 -7.69 15.01
N GLU A 106 6.83 -7.72 14.42
CA GLU A 106 6.15 -8.95 13.99
C GLU A 106 6.71 -9.52 12.67
N ILE A 107 7.63 -8.81 12.02
CA ILE A 107 8.29 -9.27 10.81
C ILE A 107 9.67 -9.79 11.18
N ASP A 108 9.92 -11.07 10.98
CA ASP A 108 11.22 -11.69 11.27
C ASP A 108 12.28 -11.28 10.25
N GLY A 109 13.53 -11.07 10.73
CA GLY A 109 14.68 -10.78 9.89
C GLY A 109 14.63 -9.40 9.23
N ASP A 110 15.09 -9.31 8.00
CA ASP A 110 15.01 -8.09 7.18
C ASP A 110 13.56 -7.81 6.80
N ILE A 111 13.20 -6.53 6.67
CA ILE A 111 11.83 -6.13 6.33
C ILE A 111 11.74 -5.94 4.83
N ASP A 112 11.15 -6.89 4.14
CA ASP A 112 10.90 -6.79 2.70
C ASP A 112 9.54 -6.14 2.43
N ILE A 113 9.52 -5.06 1.65
CA ILE A 113 8.31 -4.31 1.34
C ILE A 113 8.10 -4.25 -0.17
N TYR A 114 6.96 -4.76 -0.61
CA TYR A 114 6.52 -4.79 -2.00
C TYR A 114 5.15 -4.13 -2.16
N PRO A 115 4.79 -3.67 -3.37
CA PRO A 115 3.41 -3.27 -3.66
C PRO A 115 2.47 -4.46 -3.49
N LEU A 116 1.16 -4.20 -3.36
CA LEU A 116 0.16 -5.26 -3.37
C LEU A 116 0.30 -6.12 -4.62
N PRO A 117 0.27 -7.47 -4.48
CA PRO A 117 0.34 -8.37 -5.62
C PRO A 117 -0.88 -8.20 -6.54
N HIS A 118 -0.76 -8.68 -7.79
CA HIS A 118 -1.81 -8.68 -8.81
C HIS A 118 -2.29 -7.30 -9.28
N LEU A 119 -1.73 -6.21 -8.76
CA LEU A 119 -1.98 -4.85 -9.25
C LEU A 119 -0.83 -4.39 -10.15
N LYS A 120 -1.16 -3.74 -11.26
CA LYS A 120 -0.15 -3.04 -12.05
C LYS A 120 0.50 -1.95 -11.20
N VAL A 121 1.82 -1.92 -11.15
CA VAL A 121 2.53 -0.89 -10.39
C VAL A 121 2.53 0.42 -11.19
N LYS A 122 2.13 1.53 -10.56
CA LYS A 122 2.26 2.89 -11.12
C LYS A 122 3.62 3.51 -10.80
N ARG A 123 4.09 3.33 -9.59
CA ARG A 123 5.43 3.75 -9.13
C ARG A 123 5.72 3.15 -7.77
N ASP A 124 6.90 2.60 -7.57
CA ASP A 124 7.36 2.02 -6.29
C ASP A 124 6.28 1.13 -5.63
N LEU A 125 5.76 1.54 -4.47
CA LEU A 125 4.73 0.81 -3.72
C LEU A 125 3.29 1.19 -4.12
N ILE A 126 3.11 1.99 -5.17
CA ILE A 126 1.80 2.48 -5.61
C ILE A 126 1.24 1.55 -6.68
N GLY A 127 0.24 0.73 -6.32
CA GLY A 127 -0.54 -0.07 -7.26
C GLY A 127 -1.61 0.73 -8.01
N ASP A 128 -2.01 0.26 -9.18
CA ASP A 128 -3.09 0.82 -9.97
C ASP A 128 -4.45 0.33 -9.48
N LEU A 129 -5.31 1.26 -9.09
CA LEU A 129 -6.66 0.99 -8.61
C LEU A 129 -7.75 1.25 -9.66
N ASP A 130 -7.40 1.58 -10.90
CA ASP A 130 -8.38 1.93 -11.94
C ASP A 130 -9.36 0.79 -12.22
N GLY A 131 -8.90 -0.47 -12.17
CA GLY A 131 -9.76 -1.66 -12.29
C GLY A 131 -10.80 -1.75 -11.18
N LEU A 132 -10.38 -1.51 -9.93
CA LEU A 132 -11.27 -1.48 -8.77
C LEU A 132 -12.32 -0.38 -8.90
N TYR A 133 -11.91 0.84 -9.27
CA TYR A 133 -12.85 1.95 -9.43
C TYR A 133 -13.84 1.73 -10.58
N LYS A 134 -13.44 1.07 -11.66
CA LYS A 134 -14.37 0.67 -12.74
C LYS A 134 -15.42 -0.33 -12.24
N GLN A 135 -15.01 -1.31 -11.45
CA GLN A 135 -15.95 -2.26 -10.83
C GLN A 135 -16.87 -1.57 -9.84
N TYR A 136 -16.32 -0.70 -8.99
CA TYR A 136 -17.11 0.11 -8.06
C TYR A 136 -18.15 0.97 -8.78
N GLN A 137 -17.76 1.62 -9.88
CA GLN A 137 -18.68 2.41 -10.69
C GLN A 137 -19.77 1.57 -11.34
N SER A 138 -19.47 0.32 -11.74
CA SER A 138 -20.45 -0.55 -12.42
C SER A 138 -21.63 -0.97 -11.54
N ILE A 139 -21.44 -1.02 -10.23
CA ILE A 139 -22.52 -1.34 -9.27
C ILE A 139 -23.27 -0.09 -8.80
N GLU A 140 -22.85 1.10 -9.22
CA GLU A 140 -23.48 2.38 -8.92
C GLU A 140 -23.87 2.55 -7.43
N PRO A 141 -22.93 2.47 -6.46
CA PRO A 141 -23.23 2.35 -5.02
C PRO A 141 -23.68 3.66 -4.35
N TRP A 142 -23.89 4.69 -5.13
CA TRP A 142 -24.40 5.97 -4.63
C TRP A 142 -25.92 5.97 -4.47
N LEU A 143 -26.42 6.89 -3.67
CA LEU A 143 -27.85 7.07 -3.48
C LEU A 143 -28.53 7.48 -4.79
N LYS A 144 -29.55 6.68 -5.19
CA LYS A 144 -30.44 6.99 -6.32
C LYS A 144 -31.81 7.35 -5.78
N ASN A 145 -32.22 8.59 -5.97
CA ASN A 145 -33.57 9.06 -5.61
C ASN A 145 -34.32 9.43 -6.89
N THR A 146 -35.47 8.79 -7.08
CA THR A 146 -36.39 9.06 -8.19
C THR A 146 -37.58 9.91 -7.76
N SER A 147 -37.68 10.28 -6.47
CA SER A 147 -38.79 11.10 -5.99
C SER A 147 -38.65 12.55 -6.41
N THR A 148 -39.69 13.12 -6.97
CA THR A 148 -39.79 14.53 -7.36
C THR A 148 -40.26 15.45 -6.22
N LYS A 149 -40.42 14.92 -5.00
CA LYS A 149 -40.88 15.69 -3.84
C LYS A 149 -39.73 16.47 -3.25
N GLU A 150 -39.91 17.75 -3.01
CA GLU A 150 -39.07 18.59 -2.17
C GLU A 150 -39.19 18.11 -0.73
N ILE A 151 -38.36 17.18 -0.33
CA ILE A 151 -38.29 16.66 1.02
C ILE A 151 -36.97 17.12 1.60
N THR A 152 -37.02 17.80 2.73
CA THR A 152 -35.87 18.26 3.49
C THR A 152 -35.04 17.10 4.07
N GLU A 153 -35.72 15.97 4.30
CA GLU A 153 -35.11 14.76 4.85
C GLU A 153 -35.73 13.51 4.22
N ILE A 154 -34.88 12.58 3.79
CA ILE A 154 -35.30 11.26 3.31
C ILE A 154 -35.05 10.27 4.45
N THR A 155 -36.14 9.77 5.05
CA THR A 155 -36.03 8.78 6.13
C THR A 155 -35.83 7.38 5.58
N GLN A 156 -35.03 6.58 6.27
CA GLN A 156 -34.78 5.18 5.98
C GLN A 156 -35.33 4.33 7.14
N SER A 157 -36.00 3.21 6.83
CA SER A 157 -36.42 2.27 7.88
C SER A 157 -35.24 1.54 8.50
N LYS A 158 -35.40 1.01 9.72
CA LYS A 158 -34.37 0.23 10.39
C LYS A 158 -34.02 -1.04 9.61
N GLU A 159 -35.00 -1.65 8.97
CA GLU A 159 -34.89 -2.86 8.16
C GLU A 159 -34.09 -2.58 6.87
N GLU A 160 -34.34 -1.43 6.24
CA GLU A 160 -33.56 -1.01 5.05
C GLU A 160 -32.14 -0.66 5.44
N ARG A 161 -31.92 0.00 6.56
CA ARG A 161 -30.59 0.33 7.06
C ARG A 161 -29.79 -0.92 7.39
N ALA A 162 -30.38 -1.94 7.98
CA ALA A 162 -29.73 -3.20 8.33
C ALA A 162 -29.18 -3.96 7.11
N LYS A 163 -29.80 -3.80 5.93
CA LYS A 163 -29.31 -4.40 4.67
C LYS A 163 -27.95 -3.83 4.22
N LEU A 164 -27.58 -2.67 4.72
CA LEU A 164 -26.31 -2.01 4.39
C LEU A 164 -25.17 -2.38 5.36
N ASP A 165 -25.48 -3.07 6.47
CA ASP A 165 -24.47 -3.45 7.45
C ASP A 165 -23.39 -4.33 6.81
N GLY A 166 -22.12 -3.97 7.04
CA GLY A 166 -20.97 -4.59 6.41
C GLY A 166 -20.62 -4.07 5.01
N ALA A 167 -21.58 -3.55 4.25
CA ALA A 167 -21.33 -3.07 2.88
C ALA A 167 -20.62 -1.70 2.85
N TYR A 168 -21.10 -0.75 3.65
CA TYR A 168 -20.53 0.61 3.72
C TYR A 168 -19.25 0.69 4.58
N GLU A 169 -19.00 -0.32 5.39
CA GLU A 169 -17.81 -0.42 6.24
C GLU A 169 -16.58 -0.94 5.49
N CYS A 170 -16.75 -1.28 4.23
CA CYS A 170 -15.65 -1.80 3.41
C CYS A 170 -14.61 -0.73 3.15
N ILE A 171 -13.41 -0.93 3.68
CA ILE A 171 -12.23 -0.08 3.48
C ILE A 171 -11.32 -0.59 2.35
N MET A 172 -11.86 -1.38 1.43
CA MET A 172 -11.14 -1.97 0.29
C MET A 172 -10.00 -2.92 0.68
N LEU A 173 -10.01 -3.46 1.89
CA LEU A 173 -8.99 -4.42 2.36
C LEU A 173 -9.08 -5.78 1.66
N SER A 174 -10.14 -6.07 0.91
CA SER A 174 -10.22 -7.28 0.08
C SER A 174 -9.07 -7.38 -0.90
N LEU A 175 -8.46 -6.27 -1.29
CA LEU A 175 -7.25 -6.25 -2.10
C LEU A 175 -6.05 -6.92 -1.43
N ILE A 176 -6.04 -7.04 -0.11
CA ILE A 176 -4.97 -7.75 0.60
C ILE A 176 -5.10 -9.28 0.53
N HIS A 177 -6.28 -9.78 0.13
CA HIS A 177 -6.57 -11.22 0.05
C HIS A 177 -6.56 -11.76 -1.38
N ILE A 178 -6.40 -10.90 -2.38
CA ILE A 178 -6.38 -11.30 -3.80
C ILE A 178 -5.01 -11.85 -4.21
#